data_45ce02460a5dfa691bcf62c6b7be8d87
#
_entry.id   45ce02460a5dfa691bcf62c6b7be8d87
#
_cell.length_a   1.000
_cell.length_b   1.000
_cell.length_c   1.000
_cell.angle_alpha   90.00
_cell.angle_beta   90.00
_cell.angle_gamma   90.00
#
_symmetry.space_group_name_H-M   'P 1'
#
loop_
_entity.id
_entity.type
_entity.pdbx_description
1 polymer ?
#
loop_
_entity_poly.entity_id
_entity_poly.type
_entity_poly.pdbx_seq_one_letter_code
_entity_poly.pdbx_strand_id
1 'polypeptide(L)'
;MKVALTEELHSTLRDNLVWQENLGIGVHWIDREELLEREPEISPTAQGAVYSPHEGNIRGKAFVQSLINAANKLGATCLEQTEVTSFEVKGSRIVGLRTMTETYHTNQVVLAAGAWTGVANRWLQESIPVRPIKGQRVTLKMPGFHPYCPVQSIVPQMDGTFLSCATREDGEFNHKITGAAIRQMVDNATATFPILKYAEFVSAEAGVRPGSPDGMPVLGPIPGWQGVSVASGHDHIGMILSPRTGEMMADYIESGDSSPLDFFSIERFTDGRIQHRPKTLFSNIAYDR
;
A
#
# COMPACT_ATOMS: atom_id res chain seq x y z
N MET A 1 0.28 -8.14 -14.95
CA MET A 1 0.61 -7.49 -16.26
C MET A 1 0.22 -6.02 -16.24
N LYS A 2 1.02 -5.17 -16.94
CA LYS A 2 0.68 -3.77 -17.24
C LYS A 2 0.53 -3.64 -18.75
N VAL A 3 -0.70 -3.40 -19.21
CA VAL A 3 -1.07 -3.44 -20.64
C VAL A 3 -1.02 -2.05 -21.26
N ALA A 4 -0.41 -1.93 -22.43
CA ALA A 4 -0.39 -0.72 -23.23
C ALA A 4 -1.70 -0.59 -24.03
N LEU A 5 -2.65 0.18 -23.51
CA LEU A 5 -3.95 0.44 -24.15
C LEU A 5 -3.92 1.66 -25.08
N THR A 6 -2.89 2.51 -24.96
CA THR A 6 -2.67 3.71 -25.77
C THR A 6 -1.21 3.79 -26.16
N GLU A 7 -0.88 4.60 -27.20
CA GLU A 7 0.50 4.84 -27.64
C GLU A 7 1.35 5.49 -26.55
N GLU A 8 0.77 6.46 -25.81
CA GLU A 8 1.46 7.10 -24.68
C GLU A 8 1.85 6.08 -23.61
N LEU A 9 0.91 5.18 -23.28
CA LEU A 9 1.17 4.13 -22.29
C LEU A 9 2.18 3.10 -22.80
N HIS A 10 2.16 2.80 -24.10
CA HIS A 10 3.14 1.94 -24.74
C HIS A 10 4.56 2.49 -24.56
N SER A 11 4.79 3.75 -24.95
CA SER A 11 6.09 4.42 -24.77
C SER A 11 6.53 4.41 -23.31
N THR A 12 5.64 4.84 -22.41
CA THR A 12 5.92 4.87 -20.96
C THR A 12 6.33 3.51 -20.40
N LEU A 13 5.62 2.45 -20.77
CA LEU A 13 5.91 1.09 -20.28
C LEU A 13 7.24 0.58 -20.83
N ARG A 14 7.56 0.90 -22.09
CA ARG A 14 8.86 0.56 -22.71
C ARG A 14 10.02 1.28 -22.02
N ASP A 15 9.88 2.56 -21.76
CA ASP A 15 10.90 3.35 -21.05
C ASP A 15 11.14 2.82 -19.63
N ASN A 16 10.06 2.46 -18.94
CA ASN A 16 10.16 1.86 -17.60
C ASN A 16 10.80 0.46 -17.62
N LEU A 17 10.58 -0.32 -18.65
CA LEU A 17 11.15 -1.66 -18.77
C LEU A 17 12.67 -1.65 -18.73
N VAL A 18 13.30 -0.67 -19.39
CA VAL A 18 14.76 -0.55 -19.46
C VAL A 18 15.42 -0.49 -18.08
N TRP A 19 14.92 0.35 -17.18
CA TRP A 19 15.51 0.44 -15.85
C TRP A 19 15.14 -0.76 -14.97
N GLN A 20 13.98 -1.38 -15.16
CA GLN A 20 13.55 -2.58 -14.44
C GLN A 20 14.43 -3.77 -14.80
N GLU A 21 14.75 -3.97 -16.06
CA GLU A 21 15.69 -4.99 -16.54
C GLU A 21 17.10 -4.75 -15.99
N ASN A 22 17.57 -3.50 -15.99
CA ASN A 22 18.87 -3.13 -15.44
C ASN A 22 19.00 -3.40 -13.93
N LEU A 23 17.88 -3.39 -13.20
CA LEU A 23 17.83 -3.79 -11.79
C LEU A 23 17.64 -5.30 -11.58
N GLY A 24 17.52 -6.09 -12.63
CA GLY A 24 17.31 -7.53 -12.53
C GLY A 24 15.92 -7.92 -11.99
N ILE A 25 14.91 -7.07 -12.17
CA ILE A 25 13.52 -7.31 -11.68
C ILE A 25 12.82 -8.32 -12.61
N GLY A 26 13.34 -9.23 -13.23
CA GLY A 26 12.70 -10.34 -13.95
C GLY A 26 11.39 -10.03 -14.69
N VAL A 27 11.25 -8.81 -15.23
CA VAL A 27 10.12 -8.37 -16.07
C VAL A 27 10.52 -8.39 -17.53
N HIS A 28 9.55 -8.58 -18.43
CA HIS A 28 9.79 -8.52 -19.86
C HIS A 28 8.55 -8.02 -20.61
N TRP A 29 8.78 -7.57 -21.83
CA TRP A 29 7.70 -7.19 -22.72
C TRP A 29 7.14 -8.44 -23.39
N ILE A 30 5.81 -8.54 -23.40
CA ILE A 30 5.08 -9.45 -24.27
C ILE A 30 4.37 -8.66 -25.36
N ASP A 31 4.45 -9.15 -26.59
CA ASP A 31 3.78 -8.50 -27.70
C ASP A 31 2.27 -8.76 -27.70
N ARG A 32 1.58 -8.20 -28.69
CA ARG A 32 0.14 -8.34 -28.81
C ARG A 32 -0.30 -9.79 -29.03
N GLU A 33 0.47 -10.58 -29.77
CA GLU A 33 0.13 -11.96 -30.10
C GLU A 33 0.18 -12.81 -28.84
N GLU A 34 1.27 -12.76 -28.10
CA GLU A 34 1.42 -13.46 -26.82
C GLU A 34 0.42 -12.95 -25.77
N LEU A 35 0.12 -11.63 -25.76
CA LEU A 35 -0.89 -11.07 -24.86
C LEU A 35 -2.28 -11.64 -25.13
N LEU A 36 -2.67 -11.79 -26.38
CA LEU A 36 -3.97 -12.38 -26.78
C LEU A 36 -4.05 -13.89 -26.49
N GLU A 37 -2.95 -14.60 -26.55
CA GLU A 37 -2.92 -16.01 -26.12
C GLU A 37 -3.19 -16.16 -24.63
N ARG A 38 -2.66 -15.26 -23.81
CA ARG A 38 -2.83 -15.28 -22.34
C ARG A 38 -4.16 -14.69 -21.88
N GLU A 39 -4.60 -13.64 -22.54
CA GLU A 39 -5.80 -12.86 -22.21
C GLU A 39 -6.67 -12.62 -23.45
N PRO A 40 -7.40 -13.64 -23.91
CA PRO A 40 -8.18 -13.55 -25.15
C PRO A 40 -9.24 -12.43 -25.15
N GLU A 41 -9.74 -12.05 -23.97
CA GLU A 41 -10.78 -11.05 -23.80
C GLU A 41 -10.21 -9.61 -23.61
N ILE A 42 -8.88 -9.45 -23.73
CA ILE A 42 -8.24 -8.14 -23.57
C ILE A 42 -8.74 -7.15 -24.63
N SER A 43 -8.72 -5.88 -24.30
CA SER A 43 -9.12 -4.81 -25.22
C SER A 43 -8.47 -4.94 -26.60
N PRO A 44 -9.23 -4.75 -27.69
CA PRO A 44 -8.68 -4.77 -29.05
C PRO A 44 -7.66 -3.65 -29.29
N THR A 45 -7.62 -2.61 -28.44
CA THR A 45 -6.62 -1.54 -28.52
C THR A 45 -5.30 -1.88 -27.84
N ALA A 46 -5.22 -3.00 -27.13
CA ALA A 46 -3.99 -3.41 -26.46
C ALA A 46 -2.86 -3.70 -27.47
N GLN A 47 -1.69 -3.09 -27.25
CA GLN A 47 -0.53 -3.17 -28.15
C GLN A 47 0.53 -4.15 -27.65
N GLY A 48 0.46 -4.57 -26.40
CA GLY A 48 1.36 -5.43 -25.69
C GLY A 48 1.32 -5.13 -24.19
N ALA A 49 2.20 -5.76 -23.42
CA ALA A 49 2.24 -5.56 -21.98
C ALA A 49 3.64 -5.77 -21.39
N VAL A 50 3.90 -5.15 -20.25
CA VAL A 50 4.98 -5.58 -19.35
C VAL A 50 4.43 -6.71 -18.48
N TYR A 51 5.07 -7.85 -18.54
CA TYR A 51 4.74 -9.04 -17.77
C TYR A 51 5.81 -9.32 -16.72
N SER A 52 5.37 -9.60 -15.50
CA SER A 52 6.22 -10.03 -14.38
C SER A 52 5.79 -11.44 -13.95
N PRO A 53 6.58 -12.48 -14.24
CA PRO A 53 6.25 -13.86 -13.88
C PRO A 53 6.35 -14.13 -12.36
N HIS A 54 7.05 -13.28 -11.64
CA HIS A 54 7.26 -13.41 -10.21
C HIS A 54 6.31 -12.55 -9.36
N GLU A 55 5.44 -11.77 -10.02
CA GLU A 55 4.44 -10.97 -9.34
C GLU A 55 3.17 -11.78 -9.08
N GLY A 56 2.55 -11.53 -7.94
CA GLY A 56 1.31 -12.18 -7.55
C GLY A 56 0.40 -11.25 -6.75
N ASN A 57 -0.70 -11.78 -6.28
CA ASN A 57 -1.55 -11.08 -5.33
C ASN A 57 -1.67 -11.84 -4.02
N ILE A 58 -2.02 -11.15 -2.96
CA ILE A 58 -2.22 -11.73 -1.65
C ILE A 58 -3.55 -11.25 -1.06
N ARG A 59 -4.26 -12.15 -0.41
CA ARG A 59 -5.48 -11.81 0.33
C ARG A 59 -5.11 -11.11 1.63
N GLY A 60 -5.22 -9.77 1.65
CA GLY A 60 -4.73 -8.93 2.73
C GLY A 60 -5.24 -9.31 4.13
N LYS A 61 -6.54 -9.57 4.28
CA LYS A 61 -7.11 -9.99 5.57
C LYS A 61 -6.50 -11.31 6.06
N ALA A 62 -6.37 -12.30 5.18
CA ALA A 62 -5.79 -13.59 5.51
C ALA A 62 -4.29 -13.48 5.86
N PHE A 63 -3.56 -12.64 5.13
CA PHE A 63 -2.15 -12.38 5.40
C PHE A 63 -1.94 -11.74 6.77
N VAL A 64 -2.67 -10.68 7.10
CA VAL A 64 -2.60 -10.04 8.42
C VAL A 64 -2.96 -11.01 9.54
N GLN A 65 -4.03 -11.80 9.37
CA GLN A 65 -4.42 -12.80 10.36
C GLN A 65 -3.33 -13.87 10.57
N SER A 66 -2.66 -14.27 9.49
CA SER A 66 -1.56 -15.24 9.58
C SER A 66 -0.37 -14.67 10.34
N LEU A 67 -0.03 -13.38 10.13
CA LEU A 67 1.02 -12.70 10.90
C LEU A 67 0.68 -12.59 12.38
N ILE A 68 -0.55 -12.21 12.71
CA ILE A 68 -1.04 -12.14 14.10
C ILE A 68 -0.95 -13.52 14.76
N ASN A 69 -1.41 -14.57 14.08
CA ASN A 69 -1.35 -15.93 14.60
C ASN A 69 0.10 -16.40 14.82
N ALA A 70 1.00 -16.05 13.91
CA ALA A 70 2.42 -16.37 14.03
C ALA A 70 3.06 -15.62 15.21
N ALA A 71 2.80 -14.32 15.35
CA ALA A 71 3.28 -13.49 16.45
C ALA A 71 2.81 -14.04 17.81
N ASN A 72 1.52 -14.38 17.94
CA ASN A 72 0.96 -14.97 19.15
C ASN A 72 1.63 -16.31 19.51
N LYS A 73 1.92 -17.18 18.52
CA LYS A 73 2.65 -18.43 18.73
C LYS A 73 4.09 -18.20 19.22
N LEU A 74 4.70 -17.07 18.86
CA LEU A 74 6.02 -16.67 19.31
C LEU A 74 6.01 -15.89 20.63
N GLY A 75 4.84 -15.77 21.29
CA GLY A 75 4.71 -15.14 22.61
C GLY A 75 4.31 -13.66 22.60
N ALA A 76 4.04 -13.07 21.44
CA ALA A 76 3.46 -11.72 21.39
C ALA A 76 2.00 -11.75 21.88
N THR A 77 1.56 -10.66 22.50
CA THR A 77 0.17 -10.47 22.92
C THR A 77 -0.50 -9.44 22.03
N CYS A 78 -1.58 -9.83 21.34
CA CYS A 78 -2.40 -8.92 20.55
C CYS A 78 -3.67 -8.58 21.34
N LEU A 79 -3.84 -7.31 21.69
CA LEU A 79 -5.00 -6.81 22.44
C LEU A 79 -5.94 -6.07 21.46
N GLU A 80 -7.07 -6.68 21.18
CA GLU A 80 -8.13 -6.06 20.38
C GLU A 80 -8.95 -5.09 21.24
N GLN A 81 -9.61 -4.12 20.59
CA GLN A 81 -10.48 -3.13 21.23
C GLN A 81 -9.81 -2.36 22.38
N THR A 82 -8.47 -2.23 22.29
CA THR A 82 -7.64 -1.58 23.32
C THR A 82 -7.02 -0.32 22.72
N GLU A 83 -7.77 0.77 22.76
CA GLU A 83 -7.32 2.06 22.23
C GLU A 83 -6.32 2.73 23.17
N VAL A 84 -5.16 3.10 22.65
CA VAL A 84 -4.19 3.95 23.36
C VAL A 84 -4.68 5.39 23.33
N THR A 85 -4.86 5.97 24.51
CA THR A 85 -5.41 7.33 24.68
C THR A 85 -4.34 8.37 24.95
N SER A 86 -3.21 7.96 25.54
CA SER A 86 -2.07 8.86 25.80
C SER A 86 -0.78 8.10 26.11
N PHE A 87 0.34 8.82 26.09
CA PHE A 87 1.62 8.33 26.58
C PHE A 87 1.83 8.68 28.05
N GLU A 88 2.53 7.81 28.77
CA GLU A 88 3.18 8.14 30.03
C GLU A 88 4.64 8.45 29.80
N VAL A 89 5.10 9.62 30.23
CA VAL A 89 6.45 10.10 29.94
C VAL A 89 7.16 10.68 31.17
N LYS A 90 8.49 10.57 31.17
CA LYS A 90 9.38 11.27 32.10
C LYS A 90 10.35 12.14 31.28
N GLY A 91 10.08 13.43 31.19
CA GLY A 91 10.73 14.31 30.22
C GLY A 91 10.41 13.85 28.80
N SER A 92 11.42 13.59 27.99
CA SER A 92 11.27 13.06 26.61
C SER A 92 11.31 11.53 26.53
N ARG A 93 11.33 10.82 27.65
CA ARG A 93 11.38 9.35 27.65
C ARG A 93 10.00 8.76 27.84
N ILE A 94 9.63 7.80 26.99
CA ILE A 94 8.43 6.98 27.18
C ILE A 94 8.63 6.04 28.40
N VAL A 95 7.62 5.93 29.25
CA VAL A 95 7.58 4.99 30.38
C VAL A 95 6.34 4.14 30.40
N GLY A 96 5.37 4.42 29.55
CA GLY A 96 4.15 3.63 29.42
C GLY A 96 3.15 4.20 28.42
N LEU A 97 2.08 3.43 28.24
CA LEU A 97 0.90 3.76 27.42
C LEU A 97 -0.34 3.68 28.29
N ARG A 98 -1.25 4.63 28.12
CA ARG A 98 -2.58 4.59 28.76
C ARG A 98 -3.65 4.18 27.76
N THR A 99 -4.57 3.38 28.25
CA THR A 99 -5.84 3.08 27.60
C THR A 99 -6.99 3.61 28.47
N MET A 100 -8.22 3.34 28.10
CA MET A 100 -9.37 3.70 28.95
C MET A 100 -9.42 2.93 30.26
N THR A 101 -8.81 1.75 30.33
CA THR A 101 -8.94 0.81 31.47
C THR A 101 -7.62 0.54 32.20
N GLU A 102 -6.52 0.61 31.51
CA GLU A 102 -5.22 0.16 32.04
C GLU A 102 -4.05 1.06 31.60
N THR A 103 -2.96 0.93 32.32
CA THR A 103 -1.66 1.48 31.95
C THR A 103 -0.66 0.35 31.69
N TYR A 104 -0.06 0.36 30.53
CA TYR A 104 0.99 -0.59 30.14
C TYR A 104 2.34 0.07 30.28
N HIS A 105 3.17 -0.43 31.21
CA HIS A 105 4.50 0.08 31.40
C HIS A 105 5.47 -0.47 30.34
N THR A 106 6.15 0.41 29.63
CA THR A 106 7.12 0.08 28.61
C THR A 106 8.11 1.23 28.43
N ASN A 107 9.32 0.89 28.00
CA ASN A 107 10.35 1.86 27.64
C ASN A 107 10.55 2.01 26.11
N GLN A 108 9.79 1.25 25.31
CA GLN A 108 9.81 1.34 23.85
C GLN A 108 8.38 1.23 23.27
N VAL A 109 8.09 2.08 22.29
CA VAL A 109 6.82 2.11 21.56
C VAL A 109 7.09 2.30 20.07
N VAL A 110 6.44 1.49 19.24
CA VAL A 110 6.41 1.67 17.79
C VAL A 110 5.02 2.13 17.37
N LEU A 111 4.95 3.30 16.75
CA LEU A 111 3.72 3.84 16.18
C LEU A 111 3.46 3.21 14.81
N ALA A 112 2.67 2.15 14.78
CA ALA A 112 2.30 1.41 13.58
C ALA A 112 0.80 1.53 13.26
N ALA A 113 0.19 2.68 13.58
CA ALA A 113 -1.25 2.92 13.53
C ALA A 113 -1.79 3.26 12.13
N GLY A 114 -1.05 2.93 11.06
CA GLY A 114 -1.46 3.17 9.69
C GLY A 114 -1.84 4.64 9.45
N ALA A 115 -2.97 4.91 8.84
CA ALA A 115 -3.44 6.27 8.54
C ALA A 115 -3.68 7.12 9.81
N TRP A 116 -3.90 6.48 10.96
CA TRP A 116 -4.10 7.15 12.25
C TRP A 116 -2.80 7.49 12.98
N THR A 117 -1.63 7.15 12.42
CA THR A 117 -0.33 7.46 13.04
C THR A 117 -0.19 8.95 13.37
N GLY A 118 -0.70 9.85 12.52
CA GLY A 118 -0.71 11.30 12.79
C GLY A 118 -1.52 11.73 14.02
N VAL A 119 -2.38 10.87 14.57
CA VAL A 119 -3.10 11.16 15.83
C VAL A 119 -2.12 11.29 17.01
N ALA A 120 -0.98 10.60 16.96
CA ALA A 120 0.05 10.68 18.01
C ALA A 120 0.75 12.05 18.06
N ASN A 121 0.64 12.88 17.05
CA ASN A 121 1.22 14.25 17.03
C ASN A 121 0.81 15.06 18.25
N ARG A 122 -0.44 14.91 18.70
CA ARG A 122 -0.96 15.60 19.90
C ARG A 122 -0.28 15.16 21.21
N TRP A 123 0.32 13.98 21.23
CA TRP A 123 1.00 13.44 22.42
C TRP A 123 2.49 13.74 22.41
N LEU A 124 3.07 13.78 21.19
CA LEU A 124 4.50 13.93 20.98
C LEU A 124 4.94 15.39 20.84
N GLN A 125 4.00 16.31 20.55
CA GLN A 125 4.30 17.69 20.13
C GLN A 125 5.22 17.76 18.89
N GLU A 126 5.20 16.67 18.09
CA GLU A 126 5.97 16.51 16.86
C GLU A 126 5.02 16.26 15.69
N SER A 127 5.45 16.61 14.49
CA SER A 127 4.65 16.42 13.28
C SER A 127 5.10 15.16 12.55
N ILE A 128 4.40 14.04 12.78
CA ILE A 128 4.54 12.85 11.93
C ILE A 128 3.70 13.10 10.68
N PRO A 129 4.29 13.25 9.49
CA PRO A 129 3.60 13.71 8.28
C PRO A 129 2.88 12.55 7.58
N VAL A 130 2.10 11.78 8.33
CA VAL A 130 1.26 10.70 7.81
C VAL A 130 -0.18 11.20 7.75
N ARG A 131 -0.78 11.11 6.57
CA ARG A 131 -2.14 11.58 6.27
C ARG A 131 -3.00 10.47 5.70
N PRO A 132 -4.32 10.55 5.86
CA PRO A 132 -5.24 9.58 5.26
C PRO A 132 -5.31 9.75 3.74
N ILE A 133 -5.21 8.64 3.02
CA ILE A 133 -5.48 8.56 1.59
C ILE A 133 -6.54 7.49 1.39
N LYS A 134 -7.75 7.92 1.08
CA LYS A 134 -8.87 7.04 0.84
C LYS A 134 -8.73 6.37 -0.53
N GLY A 135 -9.07 5.10 -0.59
CA GLY A 135 -9.20 4.34 -1.83
C GLY A 135 -10.48 3.52 -1.82
N GLN A 136 -11.19 3.55 -2.93
CA GLN A 136 -12.39 2.76 -3.14
C GLN A 136 -12.11 1.67 -4.16
N ARG A 137 -12.76 0.51 -4.03
CA ARG A 137 -12.68 -0.61 -4.96
C ARG A 137 -14.05 -1.24 -5.17
N VAL A 138 -14.25 -1.86 -6.32
CA VAL A 138 -15.42 -2.68 -6.60
C VAL A 138 -15.03 -4.14 -6.73
N THR A 139 -15.94 -5.02 -6.34
CA THR A 139 -15.88 -6.45 -6.62
C THR A 139 -16.90 -6.77 -7.69
N LEU A 140 -16.43 -7.42 -8.74
CA LEU A 140 -17.24 -7.84 -9.88
C LEU A 140 -17.17 -9.35 -10.02
N LYS A 141 -18.15 -9.93 -10.70
CA LYS A 141 -18.19 -11.36 -11.04
C LYS A 141 -18.69 -11.53 -12.46
N MET A 142 -18.03 -12.40 -13.20
CA MET A 142 -18.47 -12.78 -14.55
C MET A 142 -18.20 -14.26 -14.77
N PRO A 143 -19.24 -15.09 -14.95
CA PRO A 143 -19.07 -16.51 -15.24
C PRO A 143 -18.26 -16.73 -16.52
N GLY A 144 -17.29 -17.64 -16.45
CA GLY A 144 -16.42 -17.96 -17.59
C GLY A 144 -15.29 -16.96 -17.86
N PHE A 145 -15.20 -15.85 -17.12
CA PHE A 145 -14.10 -14.90 -17.20
C PHE A 145 -13.07 -15.17 -16.10
N HIS A 146 -11.85 -15.53 -16.50
CA HIS A 146 -10.75 -15.84 -15.58
C HIS A 146 -9.46 -15.25 -16.13
N PRO A 147 -9.08 -14.00 -15.72
CA PRO A 147 -7.80 -13.45 -16.10
C PRO A 147 -6.65 -14.37 -15.68
N TYR A 148 -5.67 -14.54 -16.55
CA TYR A 148 -4.48 -15.37 -16.30
C TYR A 148 -3.70 -14.93 -15.06
N CYS A 149 -3.65 -13.61 -14.85
CA CYS A 149 -2.98 -12.99 -13.70
C CYS A 149 -3.64 -11.63 -13.40
N PRO A 150 -3.20 -10.89 -12.38
CA PRO A 150 -3.59 -9.49 -12.24
C PRO A 150 -3.22 -8.67 -13.47
N VAL A 151 -4.21 -8.00 -14.08
CA VAL A 151 -4.05 -7.16 -15.27
C VAL A 151 -4.51 -5.74 -14.97
N GLN A 152 -3.59 -4.77 -15.05
CA GLN A 152 -3.86 -3.38 -14.68
C GLN A 152 -4.42 -3.29 -13.24
N SER A 153 -5.66 -2.80 -13.13
CA SER A 153 -6.41 -2.70 -11.88
C SER A 153 -7.28 -3.93 -11.57
N ILE A 154 -7.34 -4.90 -12.48
CA ILE A 154 -8.17 -6.09 -12.33
C ILE A 154 -7.37 -7.18 -11.63
N VAL A 155 -7.87 -7.60 -10.47
CA VAL A 155 -7.19 -8.57 -9.60
C VAL A 155 -8.12 -9.77 -9.37
N PRO A 156 -7.84 -10.92 -10.02
CA PRO A 156 -8.65 -12.12 -9.82
C PRO A 156 -8.58 -12.63 -8.38
N GLN A 157 -9.68 -13.19 -7.90
CA GLN A 157 -9.81 -13.78 -6.57
C GLN A 157 -10.08 -15.28 -6.68
N MET A 158 -9.72 -16.03 -5.65
CA MET A 158 -9.89 -17.50 -5.64
C MET A 158 -11.35 -17.96 -5.62
N ASP A 159 -12.30 -17.09 -5.30
CA ASP A 159 -13.74 -17.38 -5.28
C ASP A 159 -14.44 -17.09 -6.62
N GLY A 160 -13.68 -16.81 -7.66
CA GLY A 160 -14.19 -16.52 -9.01
C GLY A 160 -14.71 -15.09 -9.17
N THR A 161 -14.52 -14.23 -8.16
CA THR A 161 -14.73 -12.79 -8.29
C THR A 161 -13.43 -12.11 -8.74
N PHE A 162 -13.49 -10.84 -9.08
CA PHE A 162 -12.32 -10.01 -9.29
C PHE A 162 -12.53 -8.60 -8.77
N LEU A 163 -11.45 -8.01 -8.32
CA LEU A 163 -11.44 -6.62 -7.87
C LEU A 163 -11.11 -5.72 -9.03
N SER A 164 -11.79 -4.59 -9.15
CA SER A 164 -11.31 -3.43 -9.88
C SER A 164 -10.89 -2.38 -8.86
N CYS A 165 -9.60 -2.10 -8.83
CA CYS A 165 -8.94 -1.25 -7.83
C CYS A 165 -8.23 -0.09 -8.51
N ALA A 166 -8.02 1.00 -7.86
CA ALA A 166 -8.69 1.65 -6.76
C ALA A 166 -8.60 3.16 -6.99
N THR A 167 -9.47 3.94 -6.39
CA THR A 167 -9.34 5.40 -6.41
C THR A 167 -8.22 5.87 -5.47
N ARG A 168 -7.83 7.14 -5.61
CA ARG A 168 -6.95 7.86 -4.70
C ARG A 168 -7.58 9.20 -4.36
N GLU A 169 -7.94 9.38 -3.09
CA GLU A 169 -8.63 10.56 -2.59
C GLU A 169 -7.91 11.03 -1.31
N ASP A 170 -7.34 12.23 -1.34
CA ASP A 170 -6.57 12.76 -0.21
C ASP A 170 -7.47 13.36 0.86
N GLY A 171 -7.12 13.17 2.13
CA GLY A 171 -7.54 13.99 3.27
C GLY A 171 -8.73 13.52 4.09
N GLU A 172 -9.32 12.33 3.86
CA GLU A 172 -10.52 11.93 4.58
C GLU A 172 -10.43 10.56 5.29
N PHE A 173 -10.84 10.56 6.57
CA PHE A 173 -11.03 9.33 7.36
C PHE A 173 -12.46 8.78 7.23
N ASN A 174 -12.96 8.54 6.01
CA ASN A 174 -14.27 7.96 5.85
C ASN A 174 -14.25 6.74 4.92
N HIS A 175 -15.26 5.90 5.07
CA HIS A 175 -15.48 4.70 4.26
C HIS A 175 -16.69 4.84 3.32
N LYS A 176 -17.09 6.08 3.01
CA LYS A 176 -18.23 6.33 2.10
C LYS A 176 -17.86 5.93 0.69
N ILE A 177 -18.74 5.17 0.07
CA ILE A 177 -18.64 4.78 -1.33
C ILE A 177 -19.38 5.83 -2.18
N THR A 178 -18.77 6.27 -3.25
CA THR A 178 -19.36 7.26 -4.17
C THR A 178 -19.70 6.63 -5.51
N GLY A 179 -20.81 7.07 -6.11
CA GLY A 179 -21.19 6.62 -7.46
C GLY A 179 -20.15 6.98 -8.52
N ALA A 180 -19.43 8.10 -8.35
CA ALA A 180 -18.35 8.49 -9.25
C ALA A 180 -17.18 7.48 -9.22
N ALA A 181 -16.78 7.02 -8.03
CA ALA A 181 -15.74 6.02 -7.87
C ALA A 181 -16.15 4.66 -8.46
N ILE A 182 -17.37 4.21 -8.18
CA ILE A 182 -17.91 2.97 -8.79
C ILE A 182 -17.83 3.05 -10.31
N ARG A 183 -18.35 4.14 -10.88
CA ARG A 183 -18.33 4.36 -12.33
C ARG A 183 -16.91 4.33 -12.87
N GLN A 184 -15.98 5.08 -12.28
CA GLN A 184 -14.59 5.11 -12.71
C GLN A 184 -13.96 3.71 -12.72
N MET A 185 -14.20 2.89 -11.70
CA MET A 185 -13.63 1.56 -11.60
C MET A 185 -14.24 0.57 -12.60
N VAL A 186 -15.54 0.69 -12.89
CA VAL A 186 -16.19 -0.09 -13.93
C VAL A 186 -15.71 0.34 -15.32
N ASP A 187 -15.57 1.64 -15.56
CA ASP A 187 -15.05 2.17 -16.83
C ASP A 187 -13.59 1.69 -17.07
N ASN A 188 -12.74 1.72 -16.05
CA ASN A 188 -11.37 1.20 -16.13
C ASN A 188 -11.33 -0.33 -16.40
N ALA A 189 -12.22 -1.07 -15.75
CA ALA A 189 -12.33 -2.51 -15.98
C ALA A 189 -12.74 -2.83 -17.41
N THR A 190 -13.76 -2.11 -17.92
CA THR A 190 -14.28 -2.30 -19.29
C THR A 190 -13.33 -1.78 -20.36
N ALA A 191 -12.51 -0.78 -20.07
CA ALA A 191 -11.44 -0.34 -20.96
C ALA A 191 -10.37 -1.41 -21.14
N THR A 192 -10.06 -2.17 -20.06
CA THR A 192 -9.08 -3.26 -20.09
C THR A 192 -9.66 -4.53 -20.72
N PHE A 193 -10.86 -4.92 -20.27
CA PHE A 193 -11.58 -6.10 -20.75
C PHE A 193 -13.02 -5.70 -21.13
N PRO A 194 -13.33 -5.42 -22.42
CA PRO A 194 -14.64 -4.92 -22.83
C PRO A 194 -15.82 -5.82 -22.46
N ILE A 195 -15.60 -7.10 -22.29
CA ILE A 195 -16.61 -8.06 -21.85
C ILE A 195 -17.15 -7.75 -20.45
N LEU A 196 -16.36 -7.10 -19.60
CA LEU A 196 -16.73 -6.77 -18.21
C LEU A 196 -17.87 -5.76 -18.08
N LYS A 197 -18.31 -5.13 -19.18
CA LYS A 197 -19.55 -4.35 -19.20
C LYS A 197 -20.79 -5.18 -18.84
N TYR A 198 -20.70 -6.51 -18.94
CA TYR A 198 -21.76 -7.44 -18.57
C TYR A 198 -21.54 -8.09 -17.21
N ALA A 199 -20.46 -7.77 -16.50
CA ALA A 199 -20.15 -8.34 -15.19
C ALA A 199 -21.19 -7.93 -14.14
N GLU A 200 -21.51 -8.88 -13.25
CA GLU A 200 -22.33 -8.61 -12.08
C GLU A 200 -21.56 -7.75 -11.07
N PHE A 201 -22.18 -6.69 -10.57
CA PHE A 201 -21.68 -5.93 -9.44
C PHE A 201 -21.99 -6.69 -8.14
N VAL A 202 -20.94 -7.06 -7.38
CA VAL A 202 -21.06 -7.81 -6.13
C VAL A 202 -21.03 -6.87 -4.93
N SER A 203 -20.02 -6.02 -4.84
CA SER A 203 -19.87 -5.09 -3.71
C SER A 203 -18.92 -3.94 -4.06
N ALA A 204 -18.93 -2.92 -3.21
CA ALA A 204 -17.91 -1.88 -3.20
C ALA A 204 -17.40 -1.66 -1.77
N GLU A 205 -16.13 -1.36 -1.64
CA GLU A 205 -15.48 -1.12 -0.34
C GLU A 205 -14.57 0.12 -0.44
N ALA A 206 -14.39 0.77 0.71
CA ALA A 206 -13.40 1.84 0.85
C ALA A 206 -12.48 1.55 2.02
N GLY A 207 -11.22 1.93 1.85
CA GLY A 207 -10.20 1.85 2.89
C GLY A 207 -9.35 3.11 2.93
N VAL A 208 -8.66 3.31 4.04
CA VAL A 208 -7.79 4.47 4.25
C VAL A 208 -6.35 4.01 4.35
N ARG A 209 -5.50 4.56 3.49
CA ARG A 209 -4.07 4.26 3.43
C ARG A 209 -3.26 5.32 4.19
N PRO A 210 -2.12 4.96 4.80
CA PRO A 210 -1.20 5.91 5.41
C PRO A 210 -0.32 6.57 4.35
N GLY A 211 -0.69 7.75 3.87
CA GLY A 211 0.13 8.50 2.91
C GLY A 211 1.20 9.34 3.59
N SER A 212 2.39 9.38 3.03
CA SER A 212 3.46 10.33 3.35
C SER A 212 3.59 11.40 2.26
N PRO A 213 4.25 12.54 2.51
CA PRO A 213 4.39 13.60 1.51
C PRO A 213 5.09 13.18 0.23
N ASP A 214 6.09 12.30 0.33
CA ASP A 214 6.89 11.79 -0.78
C ASP A 214 6.46 10.39 -1.26
N GLY A 215 5.45 9.78 -0.61
CA GLY A 215 4.96 8.44 -0.91
C GLY A 215 5.89 7.29 -0.47
N MET A 216 6.95 7.60 0.27
CA MET A 216 7.88 6.61 0.85
C MET A 216 7.53 6.34 2.32
N PRO A 217 7.78 5.13 2.85
CA PRO A 217 7.56 4.83 4.26
C PRO A 217 8.26 5.81 5.20
N VAL A 218 7.70 6.00 6.38
CA VAL A 218 8.30 6.73 7.50
C VAL A 218 8.65 5.71 8.57
N LEU A 219 9.95 5.46 8.75
CA LEU A 219 10.47 4.42 9.66
C LEU A 219 11.57 4.99 10.54
N GLY A 220 11.64 4.52 11.77
CA GLY A 220 12.74 4.81 12.70
C GLY A 220 12.35 5.65 13.90
N PRO A 221 13.35 6.15 14.67
CA PRO A 221 13.11 6.92 15.88
C PRO A 221 12.40 8.26 15.60
N ILE A 222 11.62 8.71 16.57
CA ILE A 222 11.06 10.05 16.56
C ILE A 222 12.07 11.01 17.21
N PRO A 223 12.55 12.04 16.50
CA PRO A 223 13.52 13.01 17.02
C PRO A 223 13.05 13.63 18.35
N GLY A 224 13.99 13.86 19.27
CA GLY A 224 13.67 14.42 20.58
C GLY A 224 13.02 13.47 21.57
N TRP A 225 12.66 12.24 21.17
CA TRP A 225 12.02 11.24 22.02
C TRP A 225 12.91 10.01 22.26
N GLN A 226 12.94 9.53 23.51
CA GLN A 226 13.61 8.30 23.88
C GLN A 226 12.59 7.16 23.98
N GLY A 227 12.80 6.11 23.19
CA GLY A 227 11.95 4.92 23.19
C GLY A 227 10.67 5.06 22.36
N VAL A 228 10.55 6.08 21.51
CA VAL A 228 9.43 6.22 20.57
C VAL A 228 9.95 6.15 19.13
N SER A 229 9.34 5.29 18.34
CA SER A 229 9.63 5.13 16.91
C SER A 229 8.35 5.03 16.09
N VAL A 230 8.48 5.17 14.78
CA VAL A 230 7.36 5.09 13.82
C VAL A 230 7.63 4.04 12.76
N ALA A 231 6.58 3.34 12.35
CA ALA A 231 6.55 2.47 11.18
C ALA A 231 5.22 2.66 10.45
N SER A 232 5.18 3.62 9.51
CA SER A 232 3.95 4.03 8.82
C SER A 232 4.25 4.70 7.48
N GLY A 233 3.27 5.36 6.88
CA GLY A 233 3.46 6.15 5.67
C GLY A 233 3.63 5.37 4.37
N HIS A 234 3.31 4.08 4.35
CA HIS A 234 3.56 3.16 3.23
C HIS A 234 2.65 3.35 2.01
N ASP A 235 1.66 4.23 2.09
CA ASP A 235 0.67 4.44 1.03
C ASP A 235 0.04 3.11 0.56
N HIS A 236 0.07 2.83 -0.75
CA HIS A 236 -0.52 1.63 -1.37
C HIS A 236 0.42 0.42 -1.41
N ILE A 237 1.70 0.58 -1.07
CA ILE A 237 2.72 -0.49 -1.12
C ILE A 237 2.97 -1.16 0.22
N GLY A 238 2.21 -0.81 1.27
CA GLY A 238 2.43 -1.29 2.63
C GLY A 238 2.40 -2.80 2.77
N MET A 239 1.50 -3.49 2.06
CA MET A 239 1.45 -4.96 2.06
C MET A 239 2.74 -5.59 1.53
N ILE A 240 3.23 -5.09 0.40
CA ILE A 240 4.43 -5.59 -0.27
C ILE A 240 5.67 -5.37 0.62
N LEU A 241 5.75 -4.21 1.26
CA LEU A 241 6.91 -3.83 2.09
C LEU A 241 6.84 -4.33 3.53
N SER A 242 5.68 -4.82 3.99
CA SER A 242 5.49 -5.15 5.42
C SER A 242 6.49 -6.16 5.97
N PRO A 243 6.92 -7.23 5.26
CA PRO A 243 7.91 -8.16 5.82
C PRO A 243 9.26 -7.48 6.05
N ARG A 244 9.74 -6.73 5.06
CA ARG A 244 11.02 -6.02 5.18
C ARG A 244 10.96 -4.88 6.18
N THR A 245 9.84 -4.17 6.28
CA THR A 245 9.62 -3.15 7.31
C THR A 245 9.70 -3.77 8.71
N GLY A 246 9.04 -4.90 8.91
CA GLY A 246 9.05 -5.61 10.19
C GLY A 246 10.47 -6.04 10.60
N GLU A 247 11.22 -6.63 9.67
CA GLU A 247 12.60 -7.02 9.87
C GLU A 247 13.49 -5.82 10.23
N MET A 248 13.50 -4.77 9.42
CA MET A 248 14.31 -3.57 9.67
C MET A 248 13.99 -2.89 11.00
N MET A 249 12.71 -2.84 11.37
CA MET A 249 12.30 -2.28 12.66
C MET A 249 12.70 -3.16 13.83
N ALA A 250 12.64 -4.48 13.69
CA ALA A 250 13.13 -5.40 14.73
C ALA A 250 14.63 -5.27 14.93
N ASP A 251 15.42 -5.29 13.86
CA ASP A 251 16.88 -5.10 13.91
C ASP A 251 17.25 -3.78 14.59
N TYR A 252 16.55 -2.69 14.27
CA TYR A 252 16.72 -1.39 14.93
C TYR A 252 16.40 -1.46 16.43
N ILE A 253 15.30 -2.08 16.82
CA ILE A 253 14.88 -2.16 18.23
C ILE A 253 15.88 -2.99 19.05
N GLU A 254 16.42 -4.06 18.47
CA GLU A 254 17.39 -4.94 19.15
C GLU A 254 18.78 -4.30 19.23
N SER A 255 19.27 -3.71 18.15
CA SER A 255 20.62 -3.16 18.09
C SER A 255 20.75 -1.73 18.61
N GLY A 256 19.67 -0.94 18.52
CA GLY A 256 19.70 0.51 18.73
C GLY A 256 20.29 1.28 17.54
N ASP A 257 20.74 0.60 16.47
CA ASP A 257 21.29 1.24 15.27
C ASP A 257 20.19 1.60 14.29
N SER A 258 19.92 2.90 14.13
CA SER A 258 18.94 3.42 13.18
C SER A 258 19.51 3.71 11.79
N SER A 259 20.80 3.59 11.56
CA SER A 259 21.45 3.95 10.30
C SER A 259 20.86 3.26 9.06
N PRO A 260 20.41 1.99 9.10
CA PRO A 260 19.70 1.37 7.97
C PRO A 260 18.35 2.01 7.64
N LEU A 261 17.77 2.80 8.57
CA LEU A 261 16.48 3.47 8.43
C LEU A 261 16.62 4.94 7.98
N ASP A 262 17.83 5.47 7.86
CA ASP A 262 18.07 6.91 7.58
C ASP A 262 17.37 7.40 6.32
N PHE A 263 17.28 6.56 5.30
CA PHE A 263 16.55 6.87 4.06
C PHE A 263 15.05 7.09 4.31
N PHE A 264 14.50 6.41 5.31
CA PHE A 264 13.09 6.46 5.68
C PHE A 264 12.81 7.36 6.89
N SER A 265 13.86 7.98 7.47
CA SER A 265 13.73 8.83 8.66
C SER A 265 12.76 9.98 8.43
N ILE A 266 12.01 10.32 9.48
CA ILE A 266 11.12 11.48 9.50
C ILE A 266 11.88 12.80 9.27
N GLU A 267 13.16 12.86 9.63
CA GLU A 267 14.00 14.05 9.51
C GLU A 267 14.20 14.50 8.06
N ARG A 268 14.01 13.58 7.09
CA ARG A 268 14.08 13.93 5.66
C ARG A 268 13.08 15.01 5.23
N PHE A 269 12.03 15.24 6.02
CA PHE A 269 11.04 16.29 5.75
C PHE A 269 11.42 17.64 6.34
N THR A 270 12.37 17.70 7.28
CA THR A 270 12.82 18.93 7.95
C THR A 270 14.14 19.45 7.44
N ASP A 271 15.01 18.58 6.94
CA ASP A 271 16.36 18.93 6.48
C ASP A 271 16.47 19.17 4.96
N GLY A 272 15.34 19.22 4.27
CA GLY A 272 15.28 19.48 2.83
C GLY A 272 15.67 18.28 1.94
N ARG A 273 15.92 17.11 2.52
CA ARG A 273 16.20 15.88 1.79
C ARG A 273 14.95 15.28 1.14
N ILE A 274 13.84 16.00 1.02
CA ILE A 274 12.67 15.51 0.31
C ILE A 274 13.10 15.16 -1.10
N GLN A 275 13.33 13.90 -1.33
CA GLN A 275 13.49 13.42 -2.68
C GLN A 275 12.10 13.47 -3.32
N HIS A 276 11.93 14.40 -4.25
CA HIS A 276 10.79 14.33 -5.14
C HIS A 276 10.79 12.93 -5.73
N ARG A 277 9.73 12.20 -5.47
CA ARG A 277 9.50 10.89 -6.09
C ARG A 277 9.80 11.05 -7.58
N PRO A 278 10.70 10.28 -8.17
CA PRO A 278 10.86 10.33 -9.60
C PRO A 278 9.48 10.07 -10.20
N LYS A 279 8.96 10.99 -10.99
CA LYS A 279 7.65 10.87 -11.66
C LYS A 279 7.51 9.55 -12.43
N THR A 280 8.65 8.92 -12.77
CA THR A 280 8.78 7.68 -13.51
C THR A 280 8.41 6.40 -12.77
N LEU A 281 8.45 6.34 -11.42
CA LEU A 281 8.25 5.06 -10.72
C LEU A 281 6.77 4.67 -10.56
N PHE A 282 5.84 5.62 -10.45
CA PHE A 282 4.42 5.30 -10.23
C PHE A 282 3.43 6.38 -10.71
N SER A 283 3.88 7.53 -11.20
CA SER A 283 3.01 8.67 -11.54
C SER A 283 2.27 8.54 -12.88
N ASN A 284 2.66 7.59 -13.71
CA ASN A 284 2.00 7.33 -15.00
C ASN A 284 1.07 6.11 -14.99
N ILE A 285 0.86 5.49 -13.84
CA ILE A 285 -0.29 4.63 -13.66
C ILE A 285 -1.47 5.59 -13.46
N ALA A 286 -2.50 5.49 -14.28
CA ALA A 286 -3.66 6.39 -14.41
C ALA A 286 -4.48 6.55 -13.10
N TYR A 287 -3.82 6.93 -12.01
CA TYR A 287 -4.42 7.28 -10.72
C TYR A 287 -4.42 8.79 -10.45
N ASP A 288 -3.82 9.60 -11.35
CA ASP A 288 -3.69 11.06 -11.19
C ASP A 288 -4.64 11.84 -12.11
N ARG A 289 -5.88 11.36 -12.30
CA ARG A 289 -6.97 12.19 -12.87
C ARG A 289 -8.25 12.02 -12.08
#